data_a323e5fbaa3e7ee16e5c07a85e4576be
#
_entry.id   a323e5fbaa3e7ee16e5c07a85e4576be
#
_cell.length_a   1.000
_cell.length_b   1.000
_cell.length_c   1.000
_cell.angle_alpha   90.00
_cell.angle_beta   90.00
_cell.angle_gamma   90.00
#
_symmetry.space_group_name_H-M   'P 1'
#
loop_
_entity.id
_entity.type
_entity.pdbx_description
1 polymer ?
#
loop_
_entity_poly.entity_id
_entity_poly.type
_entity_poly.pdbx_seq_one_letter_code
_entity_poly.pdbx_strand_id
1 'polypeptide(L)'
;MKTIRGRLLPSALLCLCVALAGSVAAPVALPQTTIEINEASAEIGELLRLGRELERERRWGEALSHYEDSLRKHPADASLRRRLDYSRLHYDVVRRYVDRSYGELLDRTSLEEALNLYGEVLTKIQTHYVKSPNWKTLIVYGTNDLEVALNEPAFRQRNLPAADDLRIDQFRYELRRRMAEEVVLSRSAAMEEVRRIALLAQQRLGAEPAAVAMEYTCGAAGALDVYSTYLTPDQLNDVYAQIEGNFVGLGIEIKASAGTLLIVRVIPGSPAERAGLSGGDQIVSIDGQPVKDLPTDKAASLLQGAAGSIARLAVLSGDQTRSVSVRRDRVEVPSIDDAQIIDPAYGIGYLKLTCFQKTTARDIDAALWNLHRQGMRSLVMDLRGNPGGLLVTAVEVVDKFVDNGTIVTTR
;
A
#
# COMPACT_ATOMS: atom_id res chain seq x y z
N MET A 1 6.73 -36.45 16.99
CA MET A 1 5.88 -37.57 17.46
C MET A 1 6.04 -37.73 18.98
N LYS A 2 5.12 -37.23 19.75
CA LYS A 2 4.87 -37.65 21.13
C LYS A 2 3.40 -37.43 21.40
N THR A 3 2.72 -38.55 21.45
CA THR A 3 1.32 -38.73 21.79
C THR A 3 1.17 -38.68 23.31
N ILE A 4 0.20 -37.92 23.82
CA ILE A 4 -0.29 -38.11 25.18
C ILE A 4 -1.78 -38.43 25.07
N ARG A 5 -2.08 -39.70 25.41
CA ARG A 5 -3.41 -40.24 25.70
C ARG A 5 -3.74 -39.97 27.17
N GLY A 6 -4.97 -39.64 27.48
CA GLY A 6 -5.57 -39.63 28.81
C GLY A 6 -7.06 -39.52 28.70
N ARG A 7 -7.68 -40.62 28.65
CA ARG A 7 -8.60 -41.39 29.49
C ARG A 7 -9.94 -40.71 29.75
N LEU A 8 -10.94 -41.29 29.07
CA LEU A 8 -12.36 -41.35 29.45
C LEU A 8 -12.53 -42.19 30.74
N LEU A 9 -13.50 -41.86 31.59
CA LEU A 9 -14.51 -42.79 32.10
C LEU A 9 -15.57 -42.06 32.96
N PRO A 10 -16.71 -42.72 33.21
CA PRO A 10 -18.04 -42.08 33.28
C PRO A 10 -18.65 -42.20 34.69
N SER A 11 -19.74 -41.51 34.94
CA SER A 11 -20.79 -42.06 35.81
C SER A 11 -22.06 -41.19 35.77
N ALA A 12 -23.08 -41.83 35.37
CA ALA A 12 -24.48 -41.47 35.58
C ALA A 12 -24.83 -41.54 37.08
N LEU A 13 -25.63 -40.59 37.54
CA LEU A 13 -26.62 -40.87 38.59
C LEU A 13 -27.87 -40.00 38.42
N LEU A 14 -28.93 -40.68 38.20
CA LEU A 14 -30.31 -40.23 38.14
C LEU A 14 -30.76 -39.86 39.55
N CYS A 15 -31.32 -38.70 39.81
CA CYS A 15 -32.19 -38.40 40.92
C CYS A 15 -33.36 -37.55 40.47
N LEU A 16 -34.50 -38.21 40.43
CA LEU A 16 -35.84 -37.67 40.24
C LEU A 16 -36.32 -37.09 41.56
N CYS A 17 -36.56 -35.78 41.65
CA CYS A 17 -37.36 -35.19 42.71
C CYS A 17 -38.38 -34.24 42.10
N VAL A 18 -39.64 -34.71 42.11
CA VAL A 18 -40.81 -33.88 41.83
C VAL A 18 -41.10 -33.06 43.08
N ALA A 19 -41.15 -31.72 42.91
CA ALA A 19 -41.78 -30.82 43.87
C ALA A 19 -42.52 -29.73 43.10
N LEU A 20 -43.80 -29.78 43.19
CA LEU A 20 -44.72 -28.70 42.78
C LEU A 20 -44.59 -27.52 43.75
N ALA A 21 -44.31 -26.34 43.25
CA ALA A 21 -44.74 -25.11 43.91
C ALA A 21 -44.60 -23.90 42.97
N GLY A 22 -45.70 -23.24 42.73
CA GLY A 22 -45.82 -21.79 42.60
C GLY A 22 -45.17 -21.11 41.39
N SER A 23 -45.93 -20.85 40.34
CA SER A 23 -45.59 -19.94 39.27
C SER A 23 -45.52 -18.48 39.78
N VAL A 24 -44.30 -18.01 40.00
CA VAL A 24 -43.99 -16.57 39.97
C VAL A 24 -43.41 -16.31 38.61
N ALA A 25 -44.10 -15.56 37.76
CA ALA A 25 -43.60 -15.13 36.47
C ALA A 25 -42.35 -14.24 36.71
N ALA A 26 -41.17 -14.77 36.43
CA ALA A 26 -39.96 -13.97 36.31
C ALA A 26 -40.11 -13.05 35.09
N PRO A 27 -39.69 -11.77 35.16
CA PRO A 27 -39.68 -10.93 33.99
C PRO A 27 -38.76 -11.56 32.93
N VAL A 28 -39.31 -11.79 31.75
CA VAL A 28 -38.52 -12.20 30.57
C VAL A 28 -37.51 -11.09 30.31
N ALA A 29 -36.28 -11.32 30.64
CA ALA A 29 -35.18 -10.46 30.19
C ALA A 29 -35.17 -10.57 28.66
N LEU A 30 -35.57 -9.50 28.00
CA LEU A 30 -35.37 -9.34 26.54
C LEU A 30 -33.87 -9.44 26.27
N PRO A 31 -33.44 -10.20 25.27
CA PRO A 31 -32.03 -10.39 25.03
C PRO A 31 -31.39 -9.04 24.67
N GLN A 32 -30.35 -8.64 25.43
CA GLN A 32 -29.51 -7.47 25.18
C GLN A 32 -28.89 -7.50 23.76
N THR A 33 -28.82 -8.65 23.12
CA THR A 33 -28.35 -8.88 21.75
C THR A 33 -29.02 -8.03 20.68
N THR A 34 -30.28 -7.62 20.85
CA THR A 34 -31.00 -6.84 19.84
C THR A 34 -30.57 -5.38 19.82
N ILE A 35 -30.15 -4.82 20.95
CA ILE A 35 -29.69 -3.42 21.06
C ILE A 35 -28.26 -3.33 20.50
N GLU A 36 -27.37 -4.24 20.86
CA GLU A 36 -25.98 -4.29 20.37
C GLU A 36 -25.90 -4.50 18.83
N ILE A 37 -26.76 -5.35 18.26
CA ILE A 37 -26.85 -5.56 16.80
C ILE A 37 -27.33 -4.30 16.09
N ASN A 38 -28.24 -3.54 16.70
CA ASN A 38 -28.78 -2.31 16.11
C ASN A 38 -27.77 -1.16 16.16
N GLU A 39 -27.00 -1.03 17.24
CA GLU A 39 -25.93 -0.04 17.39
C GLU A 39 -24.75 -0.33 16.43
N ALA A 40 -24.28 -1.57 16.36
CA ALA A 40 -23.23 -1.97 15.42
C ALA A 40 -23.65 -1.74 13.96
N SER A 41 -24.91 -2.00 13.61
CA SER A 41 -25.44 -1.73 12.28
C SER A 41 -25.50 -0.23 11.96
N ALA A 42 -25.83 0.60 12.94
CA ALA A 42 -25.85 2.05 12.78
C ALA A 42 -24.43 2.62 12.63
N GLU A 43 -23.47 2.11 13.42
CA GLU A 43 -22.06 2.48 13.30
C GLU A 43 -21.49 2.13 11.92
N ILE A 44 -21.69 0.91 11.43
CA ILE A 44 -21.28 0.49 10.09
C ILE A 44 -21.92 1.37 9.01
N GLY A 45 -23.20 1.73 9.17
CA GLY A 45 -23.91 2.64 8.27
C GLY A 45 -23.22 4.00 8.16
N GLU A 46 -22.80 4.57 9.30
CA GLU A 46 -22.08 5.85 9.33
C GLU A 46 -20.67 5.74 8.73
N LEU A 47 -19.94 4.68 9.04
CA LEU A 47 -18.60 4.42 8.44
C LEU A 47 -18.71 4.30 6.91
N LEU A 48 -19.71 3.60 6.40
CA LEU A 48 -19.97 3.51 4.96
C LEU A 48 -20.36 4.86 4.34
N ARG A 49 -21.11 5.70 5.06
CA ARG A 49 -21.49 7.04 4.60
C ARG A 49 -20.27 7.93 4.43
N LEU A 50 -19.42 8.01 5.46
CA LEU A 50 -18.18 8.81 5.46
C LEU A 50 -17.20 8.35 4.35
N GLY A 51 -17.01 7.04 4.22
CA GLY A 51 -16.15 6.50 3.17
C GLY A 51 -16.66 6.85 1.77
N ARG A 52 -17.98 6.77 1.53
CA ARG A 52 -18.59 7.16 0.24
C ARG A 52 -18.48 8.67 -0.05
N GLU A 53 -18.40 9.51 0.94
CA GLU A 53 -18.12 10.94 0.75
C GLU A 53 -16.71 11.13 0.20
N LEU A 54 -15.71 10.49 0.83
CA LEU A 54 -14.33 10.51 0.34
C LEU A 54 -14.20 9.99 -1.11
N GLU A 55 -14.93 8.91 -1.44
CA GLU A 55 -14.97 8.36 -2.80
C GLU A 55 -15.58 9.35 -3.83
N ARG A 56 -16.67 10.05 -3.46
CA ARG A 56 -17.29 11.07 -4.33
C ARG A 56 -16.34 12.23 -4.62
N GLU A 57 -15.53 12.59 -3.61
CA GLU A 57 -14.49 13.62 -3.71
C GLU A 57 -13.22 13.11 -4.40
N ARG A 58 -13.19 11.83 -4.84
CA ARG A 58 -12.03 11.14 -5.41
C ARG A 58 -10.79 11.13 -4.51
N ARG A 59 -11.00 11.21 -3.21
CA ARG A 59 -9.94 11.12 -2.17
C ARG A 59 -9.67 9.66 -1.83
N TRP A 60 -9.24 8.91 -2.87
CA TRP A 60 -9.14 7.44 -2.81
C TRP A 60 -8.18 6.93 -1.74
N GLY A 61 -7.06 7.61 -1.50
CA GLY A 61 -6.10 7.25 -0.45
C GLY A 61 -6.69 7.38 0.95
N GLU A 62 -7.47 8.43 1.19
CA GLU A 62 -8.16 8.64 2.47
C GLU A 62 -9.33 7.67 2.65
N ALA A 63 -10.05 7.37 1.56
CA ALA A 63 -11.09 6.34 1.58
C ALA A 63 -10.52 4.95 1.93
N LEU A 64 -9.35 4.59 1.38
CA LEU A 64 -8.63 3.36 1.72
C LEU A 64 -8.32 3.31 3.22
N SER A 65 -7.63 4.32 3.75
CA SER A 65 -7.27 4.38 5.18
C SER A 65 -8.51 4.30 6.07
N HIS A 66 -9.57 5.01 5.70
CA HIS A 66 -10.83 4.99 6.44
C HIS A 66 -11.46 3.57 6.47
N TYR A 67 -11.52 2.86 5.34
CA TYR A 67 -12.07 1.51 5.31
C TYR A 67 -11.16 0.47 5.95
N GLU A 68 -9.84 0.62 5.89
CA GLU A 68 -8.89 -0.23 6.61
C GLU A 68 -9.06 -0.09 8.13
N ASP A 69 -9.16 1.14 8.63
CA ASP A 69 -9.40 1.41 10.05
C ASP A 69 -10.79 0.90 10.50
N SER A 70 -11.80 1.03 9.65
CA SER A 70 -13.14 0.50 9.89
C SER A 70 -13.13 -1.03 9.97
N LEU A 71 -12.41 -1.71 9.09
CA LEU A 71 -12.27 -3.17 9.09
C LEU A 71 -11.42 -3.70 10.24
N ARG A 72 -10.53 -2.91 10.84
CA ARG A 72 -9.87 -3.29 12.09
C ARG A 72 -10.86 -3.44 13.24
N LYS A 73 -11.92 -2.62 13.27
CA LYS A 73 -13.00 -2.68 14.25
C LYS A 73 -14.07 -3.73 13.89
N HIS A 74 -14.39 -3.86 12.60
CA HIS A 74 -15.44 -4.74 12.07
C HIS A 74 -14.88 -5.71 11.00
N PRO A 75 -13.99 -6.65 11.35
CA PRO A 75 -13.20 -7.43 10.38
C PRO A 75 -14.05 -8.37 9.50
N ALA A 76 -15.25 -8.73 9.93
CA ALA A 76 -16.15 -9.62 9.20
C ALA A 76 -17.16 -8.88 8.28
N ASP A 77 -17.19 -7.54 8.28
CA ASP A 77 -18.19 -6.82 7.50
C ASP A 77 -17.87 -6.85 6.00
N ALA A 78 -18.74 -7.49 5.24
CA ALA A 78 -18.60 -7.67 3.80
C ALA A 78 -18.83 -6.37 3.01
N SER A 79 -19.58 -5.40 3.55
CA SER A 79 -19.86 -4.14 2.86
C SER A 79 -18.68 -3.19 2.94
N LEU A 80 -18.04 -3.09 4.11
CA LEU A 80 -16.79 -2.36 4.28
C LEU A 80 -15.68 -2.96 3.40
N ARG A 81 -15.58 -4.30 3.35
CA ARG A 81 -14.58 -4.99 2.51
C ARG A 81 -14.78 -4.69 1.03
N ARG A 82 -16.01 -4.79 0.52
CA ARG A 82 -16.30 -4.43 -0.89
C ARG A 82 -15.96 -2.98 -1.20
N ARG A 83 -16.18 -2.05 -0.25
CA ARG A 83 -15.82 -0.63 -0.45
C ARG A 83 -14.31 -0.41 -0.40
N LEU A 84 -13.61 -1.12 0.48
CA LEU A 84 -12.14 -1.13 0.49
C LEU A 84 -11.58 -1.58 -0.86
N ASP A 85 -12.04 -2.73 -1.36
CA ASP A 85 -11.58 -3.29 -2.63
C ASP A 85 -11.88 -2.33 -3.81
N TYR A 86 -13.06 -1.72 -3.81
CA TYR A 86 -13.44 -0.69 -4.79
C TYR A 86 -12.53 0.54 -4.72
N SER A 87 -12.29 1.08 -3.53
CA SER A 87 -11.42 2.25 -3.35
C SER A 87 -9.98 1.95 -3.70
N ARG A 88 -9.50 0.73 -3.40
CA ARG A 88 -8.15 0.27 -3.76
C ARG A 88 -7.97 0.24 -5.28
N LEU A 89 -8.93 -0.32 -6.00
CA LEU A 89 -8.89 -0.39 -7.45
C LEU A 89 -8.80 1.02 -8.07
N HIS A 90 -9.62 1.95 -7.62
CA HIS A 90 -9.57 3.34 -8.06
C HIS A 90 -8.24 4.02 -7.71
N TYR A 91 -7.75 3.82 -6.49
CA TYR A 91 -6.47 4.37 -6.03
C TYR A 91 -5.31 3.89 -6.91
N ASP A 92 -5.25 2.58 -7.18
CA ASP A 92 -4.19 1.97 -7.97
C ASP A 92 -4.21 2.47 -9.42
N VAL A 93 -5.40 2.59 -10.04
CA VAL A 93 -5.55 3.13 -11.38
C VAL A 93 -5.12 4.60 -11.41
N VAL A 94 -5.64 5.45 -10.52
CA VAL A 94 -5.29 6.88 -10.48
C VAL A 94 -3.80 7.08 -10.28
N ARG A 95 -3.21 6.37 -9.30
CA ARG A 95 -1.78 6.46 -8.99
C ARG A 95 -0.92 6.09 -10.19
N ARG A 96 -1.31 5.08 -10.96
CA ARG A 96 -0.61 4.61 -12.15
C ARG A 96 -0.59 5.67 -13.25
N TYR A 97 -1.76 6.29 -13.54
CA TYR A 97 -1.87 7.30 -14.61
C TYR A 97 -1.36 8.68 -14.24
N VAL A 98 -1.16 8.98 -12.97
CA VAL A 98 -0.47 10.20 -12.51
C VAL A 98 1.06 10.02 -12.57
N ASP A 99 1.54 8.78 -12.52
CA ASP A 99 2.96 8.47 -12.58
C ASP A 99 3.53 8.70 -13.99
N ARG A 100 4.51 9.59 -14.07
CA ARG A 100 5.15 9.96 -15.33
C ARG A 100 5.85 8.77 -15.99
N SER A 101 6.51 7.93 -15.21
CA SER A 101 7.24 6.76 -15.72
C SER A 101 6.33 5.75 -16.39
N TYR A 102 5.09 5.60 -15.89
CA TYR A 102 4.08 4.77 -16.53
C TYR A 102 3.61 5.38 -17.86
N GLY A 103 3.43 6.69 -17.89
CA GLY A 103 3.13 7.40 -19.11
C GLY A 103 4.21 7.20 -20.19
N GLU A 104 5.47 7.38 -19.84
CA GLU A 104 6.60 7.17 -20.75
C GLU A 104 6.74 5.70 -21.20
N LEU A 105 6.39 4.75 -20.31
CA LEU A 105 6.32 3.32 -20.66
C LEU A 105 5.27 3.08 -21.75
N LEU A 106 4.04 3.59 -21.56
CA LEU A 106 2.95 3.41 -22.52
C LEU A 106 3.28 4.03 -23.90
N ASP A 107 3.96 5.20 -23.94
CA ASP A 107 4.34 5.85 -25.20
C ASP A 107 5.30 5.02 -26.08
N ARG A 108 6.03 4.11 -25.44
CA ARG A 108 7.03 3.27 -26.10
C ARG A 108 6.57 1.83 -26.32
N THR A 109 5.40 1.46 -25.79
CA THR A 109 4.91 0.07 -25.77
C THR A 109 3.86 -0.12 -26.87
N SER A 110 4.15 -0.98 -27.82
CA SER A 110 3.17 -1.44 -28.83
C SER A 110 2.18 -2.43 -28.20
N LEU A 111 1.06 -2.70 -28.89
CA LEU A 111 0.12 -3.75 -28.47
C LEU A 111 0.79 -5.11 -28.32
N GLU A 112 1.68 -5.45 -29.24
CA GLU A 112 2.37 -6.75 -29.19
C GLU A 112 3.30 -6.87 -27.96
N GLU A 113 4.02 -5.81 -27.63
CA GLU A 113 4.87 -5.76 -26.43
C GLU A 113 4.03 -5.83 -25.16
N ALA A 114 2.90 -5.11 -25.08
CA ALA A 114 1.98 -5.18 -23.95
C ALA A 114 1.38 -6.58 -23.78
N LEU A 115 1.00 -7.24 -24.88
CA LEU A 115 0.50 -8.62 -24.85
C LEU A 115 1.58 -9.65 -24.49
N ASN A 116 2.82 -9.44 -24.91
CA ASN A 116 3.95 -10.26 -24.49
C ASN A 116 4.20 -10.13 -22.99
N LEU A 117 4.19 -8.90 -22.45
CA LEU A 117 4.30 -8.65 -21.01
C LEU A 117 3.16 -9.33 -20.24
N TYR A 118 1.92 -9.20 -20.74
CA TYR A 118 0.77 -9.91 -20.16
C TYR A 118 1.00 -11.42 -20.13
N GLY A 119 1.44 -12.00 -21.24
CA GLY A 119 1.77 -13.43 -21.35
C GLY A 119 2.87 -13.89 -20.40
N GLU A 120 3.90 -13.05 -20.18
CA GLU A 120 4.95 -13.30 -19.18
C GLU A 120 4.38 -13.29 -17.76
N VAL A 121 3.56 -12.28 -17.42
CA VAL A 121 2.89 -12.19 -16.10
C VAL A 121 2.04 -13.44 -15.87
N LEU A 122 1.19 -13.84 -16.83
CA LEU A 122 0.39 -15.06 -16.73
C LEU A 122 1.27 -16.32 -16.55
N THR A 123 2.42 -16.38 -17.22
CA THR A 123 3.38 -17.49 -17.05
C THR A 123 3.95 -17.51 -15.64
N LYS A 124 4.36 -16.34 -15.11
CA LYS A 124 4.88 -16.22 -13.73
C LYS A 124 3.82 -16.61 -12.70
N ILE A 125 2.58 -16.15 -12.88
CA ILE A 125 1.45 -16.56 -12.03
C ILE A 125 1.29 -18.09 -12.05
N GLN A 126 1.27 -18.70 -13.23
CA GLN A 126 1.10 -20.15 -13.38
C GLN A 126 2.21 -20.97 -12.73
N THR A 127 3.45 -20.47 -12.77
CA THR A 127 4.64 -21.22 -12.32
C THR A 127 5.03 -20.95 -10.87
N HIS A 128 4.70 -19.79 -10.33
CA HIS A 128 5.21 -19.36 -9.02
C HIS A 128 4.12 -19.06 -7.99
N TYR A 129 2.89 -18.77 -8.42
CA TYR A 129 1.85 -18.49 -7.44
C TYR A 129 1.39 -19.77 -6.75
N VAL A 130 1.08 -19.65 -5.45
CA VAL A 130 0.74 -20.80 -4.57
C VAL A 130 -0.51 -21.56 -5.00
N LYS A 131 -1.42 -20.92 -5.74
CA LYS A 131 -2.65 -21.52 -6.26
C LYS A 131 -2.65 -21.53 -7.77
N SER A 132 -3.23 -22.57 -8.36
CA SER A 132 -3.44 -22.60 -9.81
C SER A 132 -4.33 -21.45 -10.26
N PRO A 133 -3.96 -20.70 -11.32
CA PRO A 133 -4.73 -19.56 -11.77
C PRO A 133 -6.09 -19.97 -12.35
N ASN A 134 -7.11 -19.20 -12.04
CA ASN A 134 -8.37 -19.22 -12.79
C ASN A 134 -8.29 -18.13 -13.87
N TRP A 135 -8.10 -18.54 -15.12
CA TRP A 135 -7.88 -17.63 -16.23
C TRP A 135 -9.01 -16.61 -16.42
N LYS A 136 -10.27 -17.06 -16.25
CA LYS A 136 -11.43 -16.18 -16.32
C LYS A 136 -11.38 -15.12 -15.22
N THR A 137 -11.03 -15.49 -14.00
CA THR A 137 -10.91 -14.54 -12.88
C THR A 137 -9.87 -13.45 -13.19
N LEU A 138 -8.70 -13.82 -13.74
CA LEU A 138 -7.67 -12.85 -14.10
C LEU A 138 -8.18 -11.84 -15.14
N ILE A 139 -8.94 -12.30 -16.14
CA ILE A 139 -9.56 -11.41 -17.14
C ILE A 139 -10.63 -10.51 -16.51
N VAL A 140 -11.47 -11.05 -15.62
CA VAL A 140 -12.51 -10.27 -14.94
C VAL A 140 -11.88 -9.12 -14.13
N TYR A 141 -10.78 -9.36 -13.43
CA TYR A 141 -10.08 -8.30 -12.72
C TYR A 141 -9.50 -7.25 -13.68
N GLY A 142 -8.87 -7.66 -14.80
CA GLY A 142 -8.43 -6.72 -15.83
C GLY A 142 -9.57 -5.93 -16.46
N THR A 143 -10.75 -6.55 -16.61
CA THR A 143 -11.96 -5.86 -17.06
C THR A 143 -12.41 -4.80 -16.05
N ASN A 144 -12.35 -5.10 -14.75
CA ASN A 144 -12.68 -4.15 -13.69
C ASN A 144 -11.69 -2.97 -13.69
N ASP A 145 -10.38 -3.23 -13.85
CA ASP A 145 -9.35 -2.19 -13.98
C ASP A 145 -9.67 -1.28 -15.17
N LEU A 146 -9.98 -1.86 -16.33
CA LEU A 146 -10.34 -1.11 -17.52
C LEU A 146 -11.63 -0.29 -17.31
N GLU A 147 -12.66 -0.87 -16.70
CA GLU A 147 -13.91 -0.14 -16.42
C GLU A 147 -13.69 1.06 -15.49
N VAL A 148 -12.80 0.94 -14.51
CA VAL A 148 -12.38 2.06 -13.65
C VAL A 148 -11.57 3.07 -14.44
N ALA A 149 -10.57 2.63 -15.21
CA ALA A 149 -9.75 3.50 -16.05
C ALA A 149 -10.58 4.35 -17.02
N LEU A 150 -11.61 3.77 -17.64
CA LEU A 150 -12.55 4.50 -18.50
C LEU A 150 -13.31 5.64 -17.80
N ASN A 151 -13.33 5.69 -16.47
CA ASN A 151 -13.91 6.78 -15.68
C ASN A 151 -12.88 7.79 -15.22
N GLU A 152 -11.58 7.44 -15.27
CA GLU A 152 -10.53 8.28 -14.71
C GLU A 152 -10.08 9.36 -15.71
N PRO A 153 -10.09 10.65 -15.31
CA PRO A 153 -9.73 11.76 -16.18
C PRO A 153 -8.34 11.61 -16.80
N ALA A 154 -7.35 11.16 -16.04
CA ALA A 154 -5.98 10.99 -16.50
C ALA A 154 -5.87 9.93 -17.61
N PHE A 155 -6.58 8.79 -17.44
CA PHE A 155 -6.67 7.77 -18.50
C PHE A 155 -7.36 8.32 -19.74
N ARG A 156 -8.52 8.96 -19.59
CA ARG A 156 -9.33 9.48 -20.69
C ARG A 156 -8.60 10.55 -21.49
N GLN A 157 -7.98 11.50 -20.80
CA GLN A 157 -7.22 12.57 -21.45
C GLN A 157 -6.09 12.03 -22.32
N ARG A 158 -5.44 10.97 -21.86
CA ARG A 158 -4.33 10.35 -22.56
C ARG A 158 -4.77 9.42 -23.68
N ASN A 159 -5.71 8.51 -23.40
CA ASN A 159 -5.98 7.35 -24.25
C ASN A 159 -7.31 7.44 -25.02
N LEU A 160 -8.18 8.40 -24.68
CA LEU A 160 -9.53 8.52 -25.24
C LEU A 160 -9.88 9.97 -25.65
N PRO A 161 -9.04 10.68 -26.41
CA PRO A 161 -9.24 12.12 -26.66
C PRO A 161 -10.52 12.46 -27.43
N ALA A 162 -11.11 11.50 -28.16
CA ALA A 162 -12.29 11.67 -28.98
C ALA A 162 -13.53 10.89 -28.50
N ALA A 163 -13.47 10.14 -27.41
CA ALA A 163 -14.59 9.35 -26.93
C ALA A 163 -15.48 10.14 -25.99
N ASP A 164 -16.77 10.21 -26.30
CA ASP A 164 -17.81 10.73 -25.43
C ASP A 164 -18.34 9.68 -24.45
N ASP A 165 -19.11 10.11 -23.45
CA ASP A 165 -19.64 9.24 -22.42
C ASP A 165 -20.59 8.17 -22.99
N LEU A 166 -21.35 8.49 -24.02
CA LEU A 166 -22.29 7.55 -24.66
C LEU A 166 -21.54 6.38 -25.30
N ARG A 167 -20.45 6.64 -26.01
CA ARG A 167 -19.60 5.60 -26.59
C ARG A 167 -18.95 4.74 -25.53
N ILE A 168 -18.49 5.35 -24.44
CA ILE A 168 -17.89 4.63 -23.32
C ILE A 168 -18.93 3.69 -22.69
N ASP A 169 -20.15 4.14 -22.45
CA ASP A 169 -21.21 3.31 -21.87
C ASP A 169 -21.65 2.18 -22.81
N GLN A 170 -21.72 2.42 -24.12
CA GLN A 170 -21.97 1.39 -25.13
C GLN A 170 -20.86 0.33 -25.14
N PHE A 171 -19.61 0.76 -25.09
CA PHE A 171 -18.47 -0.16 -25.02
C PHE A 171 -18.51 -1.01 -23.73
N ARG A 172 -18.79 -0.41 -22.58
CA ARG A 172 -18.94 -1.12 -21.32
C ARG A 172 -20.03 -2.18 -21.37
N TYR A 173 -21.16 -1.85 -21.96
CA TYR A 173 -22.25 -2.81 -22.13
C TYR A 173 -21.81 -3.99 -23.01
N GLU A 174 -21.15 -3.72 -24.14
CA GLU A 174 -20.61 -4.74 -25.06
C GLU A 174 -19.57 -5.62 -24.34
N LEU A 175 -18.66 -4.99 -23.58
CA LEU A 175 -17.63 -5.67 -22.80
C LEU A 175 -18.21 -6.61 -21.73
N ARG A 176 -19.18 -6.12 -20.95
CA ARG A 176 -19.84 -6.93 -19.90
C ARG A 176 -20.60 -8.11 -20.49
N ARG A 177 -21.32 -7.92 -21.59
CA ARG A 177 -22.01 -8.99 -22.29
C ARG A 177 -21.01 -10.05 -22.76
N ARG A 178 -19.92 -9.62 -23.38
CA ARG A 178 -18.85 -10.51 -23.82
C ARG A 178 -18.26 -11.31 -22.67
N MET A 179 -17.95 -10.66 -21.54
CA MET A 179 -17.40 -11.33 -20.37
C MET A 179 -18.36 -12.35 -19.74
N ALA A 180 -19.66 -12.15 -19.86
CA ALA A 180 -20.64 -13.12 -19.38
C ALA A 180 -20.65 -14.41 -20.24
N GLU A 181 -20.45 -14.30 -21.54
CA GLU A 181 -20.54 -15.39 -22.52
C GLU A 181 -19.21 -16.14 -22.72
N GLU A 182 -18.05 -15.46 -22.57
CA GLU A 182 -16.75 -16.00 -22.91
C GLU A 182 -16.27 -17.03 -21.88
N VAL A 183 -15.71 -18.13 -22.41
CA VAL A 183 -15.09 -19.22 -21.63
C VAL A 183 -13.60 -19.20 -21.84
N VAL A 184 -12.83 -18.91 -20.80
CA VAL A 184 -11.38 -18.80 -20.86
C VAL A 184 -10.75 -19.95 -20.07
N LEU A 185 -10.25 -20.96 -20.78
CA LEU A 185 -9.72 -22.19 -20.18
C LEU A 185 -8.20 -22.32 -20.21
N SER A 186 -7.50 -21.41 -20.88
CA SER A 186 -6.05 -21.47 -21.02
C SER A 186 -5.42 -20.09 -21.04
N ARG A 187 -4.11 -20.06 -20.81
CA ARG A 187 -3.31 -18.83 -20.94
C ARG A 187 -3.39 -18.24 -22.36
N SER A 188 -3.31 -19.08 -23.38
CA SER A 188 -3.40 -18.61 -24.78
C SER A 188 -4.77 -18.02 -25.09
N ALA A 189 -5.85 -18.63 -24.57
CA ALA A 189 -7.19 -18.09 -24.70
C ALA A 189 -7.33 -16.73 -23.97
N ALA A 190 -6.70 -16.58 -22.80
CA ALA A 190 -6.67 -15.32 -22.08
C ALA A 190 -5.94 -14.21 -22.85
N MET A 191 -4.78 -14.51 -23.41
CA MET A 191 -4.02 -13.56 -24.25
C MET A 191 -4.80 -13.13 -25.48
N GLU A 192 -5.43 -14.09 -26.18
CA GLU A 192 -6.22 -13.81 -27.37
C GLU A 192 -7.48 -12.98 -27.03
N GLU A 193 -8.09 -13.22 -25.89
CA GLU A 193 -9.24 -12.43 -25.44
C GLU A 193 -8.85 -11.00 -25.14
N VAL A 194 -7.73 -10.76 -24.45
CA VAL A 194 -7.22 -9.41 -24.19
C VAL A 194 -6.87 -8.69 -25.50
N ARG A 195 -6.26 -9.38 -26.48
CA ARG A 195 -6.02 -8.83 -27.81
C ARG A 195 -7.32 -8.36 -28.47
N ARG A 196 -8.36 -9.19 -28.45
CA ARG A 196 -9.67 -8.84 -29.03
C ARG A 196 -10.31 -7.65 -28.35
N ILE A 197 -10.22 -7.58 -27.01
CA ILE A 197 -10.76 -6.44 -26.27
C ILE A 197 -9.99 -5.14 -26.55
N ALA A 198 -8.66 -5.20 -26.64
CA ALA A 198 -7.84 -4.05 -26.98
C ALA A 198 -8.17 -3.47 -28.36
N LEU A 199 -8.32 -4.36 -29.36
CA LEU A 199 -8.71 -3.96 -30.72
C LEU A 199 -10.17 -3.47 -30.79
N LEU A 200 -11.07 -4.06 -30.02
CA LEU A 200 -12.45 -3.59 -29.90
C LEU A 200 -12.51 -2.18 -29.27
N ALA A 201 -11.75 -1.94 -28.21
CA ALA A 201 -11.65 -0.61 -27.60
C ALA A 201 -11.07 0.44 -28.55
N GLN A 202 -10.06 0.06 -29.33
CA GLN A 202 -9.55 0.92 -30.40
C GLN A 202 -10.62 1.25 -31.43
N GLN A 203 -11.35 0.26 -31.92
CA GLN A 203 -12.39 0.44 -32.93
C GLN A 203 -13.57 1.30 -32.42
N ARG A 204 -14.02 1.09 -31.18
CA ARG A 204 -15.21 1.74 -30.61
C ARG A 204 -14.90 3.13 -30.03
N LEU A 205 -13.77 3.25 -29.37
CA LEU A 205 -13.41 4.42 -28.56
C LEU A 205 -12.22 5.21 -29.14
N GLY A 206 -11.48 4.63 -30.08
CA GLY A 206 -10.18 5.17 -30.48
C GLY A 206 -9.11 5.02 -29.37
N ALA A 207 -9.32 4.08 -28.45
CA ALA A 207 -8.42 3.86 -27.33
C ALA A 207 -7.06 3.34 -27.82
N GLU A 208 -5.99 3.71 -27.08
CA GLU A 208 -4.67 3.15 -27.30
C GLU A 208 -4.67 1.67 -26.90
N PRO A 209 -4.46 0.71 -27.85
CA PRO A 209 -4.61 -0.71 -27.54
C PRO A 209 -3.61 -1.24 -26.51
N ALA A 210 -2.39 -0.69 -26.48
CA ALA A 210 -1.38 -1.06 -25.49
C ALA A 210 -1.83 -0.69 -24.09
N ALA A 211 -2.43 0.49 -23.88
CA ALA A 211 -2.95 0.91 -22.59
C ALA A 211 -4.07 -0.03 -22.10
N VAL A 212 -4.95 -0.49 -23.01
CA VAL A 212 -5.98 -1.47 -22.67
C VAL A 212 -5.36 -2.80 -22.26
N ALA A 213 -4.39 -3.33 -22.99
CA ALA A 213 -3.71 -4.58 -22.64
C ALA A 213 -2.97 -4.48 -21.28
N MET A 214 -2.43 -3.30 -20.96
CA MET A 214 -1.77 -3.05 -19.67
C MET A 214 -2.76 -3.05 -18.51
N GLU A 215 -4.02 -2.61 -18.66
CA GLU A 215 -5.03 -2.76 -17.59
C GLU A 215 -5.27 -4.23 -17.25
N TYR A 216 -5.25 -5.12 -18.24
CA TYR A 216 -5.35 -6.56 -17.99
C TYR A 216 -4.11 -7.13 -17.31
N THR A 217 -2.94 -6.59 -17.58
CA THR A 217 -1.69 -6.94 -16.90
C THR A 217 -1.75 -6.56 -15.42
N CYS A 218 -2.20 -5.34 -15.13
CA CYS A 218 -2.36 -4.83 -13.77
C CYS A 218 -3.43 -5.61 -13.00
N GLY A 219 -4.60 -5.83 -13.62
CA GLY A 219 -5.70 -6.57 -13.02
C GLY A 219 -5.36 -8.04 -12.76
N ALA A 220 -4.57 -8.69 -13.63
CA ALA A 220 -4.12 -10.05 -13.39
C ALA A 220 -3.23 -10.15 -12.14
N ALA A 221 -2.36 -9.18 -11.89
CA ALA A 221 -1.58 -9.10 -10.66
C ALA A 221 -2.48 -8.86 -9.44
N GLY A 222 -3.39 -7.88 -9.51
CA GLY A 222 -4.32 -7.54 -8.43
C GLY A 222 -5.34 -8.65 -8.09
N ALA A 223 -5.56 -9.61 -8.99
CA ALA A 223 -6.45 -10.74 -8.79
C ALA A 223 -5.92 -11.82 -7.83
N LEU A 224 -4.63 -11.80 -7.48
CA LEU A 224 -3.97 -12.87 -6.74
C LEU A 224 -4.23 -12.77 -5.24
N ASP A 225 -3.72 -11.72 -4.62
CA ASP A 225 -3.88 -11.44 -3.19
C ASP A 225 -3.55 -9.96 -2.89
N VAL A 226 -3.70 -9.57 -1.63
CA VAL A 226 -3.49 -8.19 -1.17
C VAL A 226 -2.03 -7.71 -1.22
N TYR A 227 -1.09 -8.63 -1.43
CA TYR A 227 0.35 -8.35 -1.52
C TYR A 227 0.84 -8.32 -2.97
N SER A 228 -0.02 -8.72 -3.91
CA SER A 228 0.32 -8.78 -5.33
C SER A 228 -0.21 -7.55 -6.04
N THR A 229 0.67 -6.79 -6.66
CA THR A 229 0.33 -5.58 -7.42
C THR A 229 1.29 -5.36 -8.58
N TYR A 230 0.85 -4.61 -9.57
CA TYR A 230 1.73 -4.07 -10.60
C TYR A 230 2.41 -2.79 -10.07
N LEU A 231 3.71 -2.69 -10.24
CA LEU A 231 4.48 -1.48 -9.93
C LEU A 231 4.90 -0.78 -11.22
N THR A 232 4.70 0.52 -11.29
CA THR A 232 5.28 1.37 -12.34
C THR A 232 6.81 1.37 -12.22
N PRO A 233 7.57 1.78 -13.26
CA PRO A 233 9.02 1.86 -13.16
C PRO A 233 9.52 2.69 -11.97
N ASP A 234 8.92 3.85 -11.70
CA ASP A 234 9.32 4.68 -10.56
C ASP A 234 8.94 4.02 -9.22
N GLN A 235 7.75 3.42 -9.10
CA GLN A 235 7.36 2.67 -7.90
C GLN A 235 8.27 1.47 -7.63
N LEU A 236 8.71 0.78 -8.68
CA LEU A 236 9.68 -0.32 -8.55
C LEU A 236 11.03 0.18 -8.05
N ASN A 237 11.48 1.32 -8.57
CA ASN A 237 12.70 1.98 -8.09
C ASN A 237 12.59 2.39 -6.63
N ASP A 238 11.42 2.91 -6.19
CA ASP A 238 11.16 3.26 -4.79
C ASP A 238 11.22 2.03 -3.88
N VAL A 239 10.64 0.90 -4.31
CA VAL A 239 10.72 -0.36 -3.55
C VAL A 239 12.17 -0.84 -3.43
N TYR A 240 12.94 -0.79 -4.52
CA TYR A 240 14.37 -1.13 -4.45
C TYR A 240 15.15 -0.16 -3.55
N ALA A 241 14.84 1.13 -3.61
CA ALA A 241 15.45 2.13 -2.75
C ALA A 241 15.20 1.86 -1.25
N GLN A 242 13.96 1.47 -0.90
CA GLN A 242 13.61 1.06 0.45
C GLN A 242 14.36 -0.21 0.89
N ILE A 243 14.47 -1.20 0.02
CA ILE A 243 15.23 -2.45 0.28
C ILE A 243 16.71 -2.16 0.51
N GLU A 244 17.29 -1.29 -0.33
CA GLU A 244 18.70 -0.90 -0.23
C GLU A 244 18.98 0.04 0.96
N GLY A 245 17.95 0.63 1.56
CA GLY A 245 18.07 1.59 2.64
C GLY A 245 18.55 2.98 2.18
N ASN A 246 18.23 3.33 0.94
CA ASN A 246 18.63 4.63 0.38
C ASN A 246 17.64 5.06 -0.72
N PHE A 247 17.62 6.35 -0.99
CA PHE A 247 16.85 6.92 -2.11
C PHE A 247 17.64 8.07 -2.73
N VAL A 248 17.25 8.45 -3.94
CA VAL A 248 17.78 9.66 -4.59
C VAL A 248 16.88 10.84 -4.25
N GLY A 249 17.45 11.85 -3.61
CA GLY A 249 16.69 13.02 -3.20
C GLY A 249 17.51 14.06 -2.45
N LEU A 250 16.83 14.88 -1.66
CA LEU A 250 17.44 15.93 -0.85
C LEU A 250 17.78 15.45 0.57
N GLY A 251 17.06 14.45 1.09
CA GLY A 251 17.24 13.96 2.46
C GLY A 251 16.51 14.81 3.49
N ILE A 252 15.27 15.19 3.22
CA ILE A 252 14.39 15.92 4.11
C ILE A 252 13.07 15.18 4.32
N GLU A 253 12.56 15.25 5.55
CA GLU A 253 11.20 14.87 5.89
C GLU A 253 10.33 16.13 5.93
N ILE A 254 9.22 16.12 5.19
CA ILE A 254 8.38 17.31 5.02
C ILE A 254 6.96 17.06 5.48
N LYS A 255 6.30 18.15 5.92
CA LYS A 255 4.87 18.18 6.24
C LYS A 255 4.25 19.42 5.63
N ALA A 256 3.06 19.29 5.05
CA ALA A 256 2.29 20.46 4.61
C ALA A 256 1.89 21.33 5.81
N SER A 257 2.10 22.64 5.70
CA SER A 257 1.78 23.61 6.76
C SER A 257 1.42 24.95 6.13
N ALA A 258 0.16 25.37 6.27
CA ALA A 258 -0.32 26.71 5.92
C ALA A 258 0.19 27.28 4.58
N GLY A 259 0.16 26.48 3.51
CA GLY A 259 0.61 26.90 2.17
C GLY A 259 2.13 26.83 1.95
N THR A 260 2.86 26.17 2.85
CA THR A 260 4.29 25.89 2.74
C THR A 260 4.56 24.40 2.99
N LEU A 261 5.79 23.93 2.70
CA LEU A 261 6.27 22.63 3.17
C LEU A 261 7.24 22.84 4.34
N LEU A 262 6.82 22.49 5.53
CA LEU A 262 7.68 22.49 6.71
C LEU A 262 8.67 21.33 6.65
N ILE A 263 9.95 21.61 6.80
CA ILE A 263 10.99 20.59 7.00
C ILE A 263 10.88 20.13 8.47
N VAL A 264 10.40 18.91 8.67
CA VAL A 264 10.29 18.30 10.01
C VAL A 264 11.66 17.85 10.49
N ARG A 265 12.42 17.19 9.58
CA ARG A 265 13.74 16.65 9.88
C ARG A 265 14.62 16.66 8.62
N VAL A 266 15.92 16.84 8.83
CA VAL A 266 16.97 16.67 7.82
C VAL A 266 17.75 15.41 8.18
N ILE A 267 17.93 14.53 7.19
CA ILE A 267 18.70 13.28 7.39
C ILE A 267 20.18 13.63 7.49
N PRO A 268 20.90 13.14 8.52
CA PRO A 268 22.33 13.37 8.66
C PRO A 268 23.14 12.90 7.45
N GLY A 269 24.15 13.64 7.02
CA GLY A 269 24.96 13.36 5.84
C GLY A 269 24.27 13.60 4.51
N SER A 270 23.02 14.06 4.50
CA SER A 270 22.24 14.28 3.27
C SER A 270 22.66 15.51 2.48
N PRO A 271 22.26 15.64 1.20
CA PRO A 271 22.41 16.85 0.42
C PRO A 271 21.81 18.09 1.08
N ALA A 272 20.67 17.94 1.73
CA ALA A 272 19.98 19.03 2.43
C ALA A 272 20.81 19.57 3.60
N GLU A 273 21.38 18.68 4.42
CA GLU A 273 22.26 19.08 5.51
C GLU A 273 23.50 19.81 4.99
N ARG A 274 24.15 19.26 3.95
CA ARG A 274 25.31 19.90 3.31
C ARG A 274 24.97 21.28 2.72
N ALA A 275 23.71 21.49 2.30
CA ALA A 275 23.23 22.78 1.81
C ALA A 275 22.76 23.73 2.93
N GLY A 276 22.86 23.32 4.19
CA GLY A 276 22.52 24.12 5.37
C GLY A 276 21.01 24.23 5.62
N LEU A 277 20.19 23.28 5.17
CA LEU A 277 18.78 23.16 5.56
C LEU A 277 18.68 22.54 6.95
N SER A 278 17.67 22.96 7.69
CA SER A 278 17.43 22.52 9.08
C SER A 278 15.97 22.22 9.33
N GLY A 279 15.69 21.41 10.36
CA GLY A 279 14.33 21.22 10.85
C GLY A 279 13.75 22.57 11.31
N GLY A 280 12.49 22.83 10.94
CA GLY A 280 11.82 24.11 11.17
C GLY A 280 11.86 25.07 9.98
N ASP A 281 12.73 24.86 9.00
CA ASP A 281 12.74 25.63 7.76
C ASP A 281 11.43 25.35 6.96
N GLN A 282 10.94 26.37 6.25
CA GLN A 282 9.73 26.24 5.42
C GLN A 282 10.06 26.48 3.95
N ILE A 283 9.79 25.51 3.10
CA ILE A 283 9.95 25.65 1.65
C ILE A 283 8.73 26.39 1.11
N VAL A 284 8.96 27.54 0.50
CA VAL A 284 7.92 28.42 -0.08
C VAL A 284 7.85 28.35 -1.60
N SER A 285 8.96 27.96 -2.27
CA SER A 285 8.95 27.65 -3.71
C SER A 285 9.98 26.58 -4.07
N ILE A 286 9.70 25.84 -5.16
CA ILE A 286 10.56 24.81 -5.71
C ILE A 286 10.74 25.10 -7.20
N ASP A 287 11.96 25.24 -7.69
CA ASP A 287 12.30 25.56 -9.08
C ASP A 287 11.51 26.75 -9.66
N GLY A 288 11.24 27.75 -8.81
CA GLY A 288 10.49 28.96 -9.15
C GLY A 288 8.96 28.82 -9.05
N GLN A 289 8.43 27.64 -8.74
CA GLN A 289 7.00 27.43 -8.54
C GLN A 289 6.62 27.62 -7.06
N PRO A 290 5.68 28.51 -6.71
CA PRO A 290 5.20 28.67 -5.34
C PRO A 290 4.51 27.39 -4.84
N VAL A 291 4.87 26.94 -3.65
CA VAL A 291 4.33 25.72 -3.04
C VAL A 291 2.87 25.86 -2.63
N LYS A 292 2.43 27.06 -2.24
CA LYS A 292 1.06 27.34 -1.77
C LYS A 292 -0.04 27.01 -2.80
N ASP A 293 0.31 27.02 -4.08
CA ASP A 293 -0.62 26.79 -5.18
C ASP A 293 -0.61 25.32 -5.66
N LEU A 294 0.17 24.45 -4.99
CA LEU A 294 0.35 23.05 -5.36
C LEU A 294 -0.28 22.09 -4.34
N PRO A 295 -0.93 21.01 -4.79
CA PRO A 295 -1.23 19.87 -3.93
C PRO A 295 0.07 19.33 -3.28
N THR A 296 -0.01 18.88 -2.04
CA THR A 296 1.16 18.41 -1.27
C THR A 296 1.96 17.34 -1.99
N ASP A 297 1.27 16.37 -2.60
CA ASP A 297 1.90 15.27 -3.34
C ASP A 297 2.67 15.78 -4.56
N LYS A 298 2.12 16.79 -5.27
CA LYS A 298 2.80 17.40 -6.39
C LYS A 298 4.01 18.22 -5.96
N ALA A 299 3.91 18.95 -4.85
CA ALA A 299 5.04 19.67 -4.29
C ALA A 299 6.16 18.72 -3.83
N ALA A 300 5.78 17.59 -3.18
CA ALA A 300 6.73 16.53 -2.82
C ALA A 300 7.41 15.90 -4.06
N SER A 301 6.68 15.66 -5.14
CA SER A 301 7.24 15.11 -6.37
C SER A 301 8.25 16.05 -7.07
N LEU A 302 8.12 17.36 -6.91
CA LEU A 302 9.10 18.34 -7.42
C LEU A 302 10.44 18.30 -6.65
N LEU A 303 10.44 17.83 -5.41
CA LEU A 303 11.66 17.64 -4.62
C LEU A 303 12.42 16.37 -5.06
N GLN A 304 11.73 15.40 -5.65
CA GLN A 304 12.35 14.21 -6.27
C GLN A 304 12.96 14.57 -7.64
N GLY A 305 13.78 13.70 -8.16
CA GLY A 305 14.39 13.88 -9.49
C GLY A 305 15.65 13.02 -9.64
N ALA A 306 16.24 13.05 -10.83
CA ALA A 306 17.42 12.27 -11.16
C ALA A 306 18.62 12.63 -10.26
N ALA A 307 19.46 11.64 -9.93
CA ALA A 307 20.71 11.86 -9.22
C ALA A 307 21.59 12.88 -9.97
N GLY A 308 22.18 13.81 -9.22
CA GLY A 308 23.00 14.89 -9.77
C GLY A 308 22.22 16.12 -10.26
N SER A 309 20.88 16.05 -10.40
CA SER A 309 20.06 17.22 -10.72
C SER A 309 19.99 18.20 -9.55
N ILE A 310 19.68 19.47 -9.82
CA ILE A 310 19.62 20.52 -8.79
C ILE A 310 18.18 20.94 -8.55
N ALA A 311 17.77 20.93 -7.28
CA ALA A 311 16.55 21.59 -6.82
C ALA A 311 16.89 22.99 -6.32
N ARG A 312 16.21 24.02 -6.83
CA ARG A 312 16.33 25.40 -6.36
C ARG A 312 15.16 25.72 -5.46
N LEU A 313 15.45 25.92 -4.17
CA LEU A 313 14.45 26.14 -3.13
C LEU A 313 14.48 27.59 -2.66
N ALA A 314 13.32 28.23 -2.53
CA ALA A 314 13.19 29.40 -1.67
C ALA A 314 12.71 28.89 -0.30
N VAL A 315 13.47 29.21 0.73
CA VAL A 315 13.27 28.68 2.09
C VAL A 315 13.14 29.85 3.05
N LEU A 316 12.10 29.81 3.87
CA LEU A 316 11.88 30.72 4.99
C LEU A 316 12.44 30.09 6.25
N SER A 317 13.48 30.70 6.84
CA SER A 317 14.12 30.31 8.11
C SER A 317 13.88 31.42 9.13
N GLY A 318 12.96 31.21 10.08
CA GLY A 318 12.42 32.30 10.90
C GLY A 318 11.75 33.38 10.03
N ASP A 319 12.24 34.61 10.08
CA ASP A 319 11.71 35.74 9.30
C ASP A 319 12.51 36.02 8.01
N GLN A 320 13.50 35.21 7.71
CA GLN A 320 14.37 35.45 6.54
C GLN A 320 14.16 34.42 5.42
N THR A 321 13.87 34.93 4.23
CA THR A 321 13.81 34.08 3.03
C THR A 321 15.19 34.02 2.37
N ARG A 322 15.66 32.79 2.10
CA ARG A 322 16.92 32.54 1.41
C ARG A 322 16.71 31.60 0.23
N SER A 323 17.53 31.74 -0.79
CA SER A 323 17.58 30.77 -1.90
C SER A 323 18.65 29.72 -1.62
N VAL A 324 18.28 28.46 -1.74
CA VAL A 324 19.16 27.31 -1.51
C VAL A 324 19.11 26.42 -2.73
N SER A 325 20.29 26.09 -3.29
CA SER A 325 20.40 25.09 -4.36
C SER A 325 20.91 23.79 -3.79
N VAL A 326 20.11 22.74 -3.92
CA VAL A 326 20.45 21.40 -3.38
C VAL A 326 20.62 20.45 -4.54
N ARG A 327 21.79 19.83 -4.66
CA ARG A 327 22.04 18.77 -5.65
C ARG A 327 21.45 17.47 -5.13
N ARG A 328 20.54 16.86 -5.86
CA ARG A 328 19.98 15.55 -5.51
C ARG A 328 21.04 14.48 -5.58
N ASP A 329 21.11 13.67 -4.56
CA ASP A 329 22.12 12.61 -4.44
C ASP A 329 21.51 11.40 -3.70
N ARG A 330 22.26 10.32 -3.65
CA ARG A 330 21.89 9.14 -2.85
C ARG A 330 21.91 9.50 -1.36
N VAL A 331 20.81 9.29 -0.69
CA VAL A 331 20.61 9.51 0.74
C VAL A 331 20.43 8.16 1.42
N GLU A 332 21.29 7.82 2.38
CA GLU A 332 21.10 6.64 3.22
C GLU A 332 20.07 6.96 4.30
N VAL A 333 19.06 6.10 4.43
CA VAL A 333 18.05 6.18 5.48
C VAL A 333 18.41 5.17 6.56
N PRO A 334 18.77 5.61 7.77
CA PRO A 334 19.04 4.67 8.85
C PRO A 334 17.78 3.84 9.18
N SER A 335 17.93 2.53 9.36
CA SER A 335 16.85 1.68 9.83
C SER A 335 16.56 1.83 11.32
N ILE A 336 17.41 2.54 12.05
CA ILE A 336 17.26 2.90 13.46
C ILE A 336 16.97 4.39 13.57
N ASP A 337 15.77 4.71 14.11
CA ASP A 337 15.30 6.09 14.27
C ASP A 337 15.77 6.69 15.60
N ASP A 338 15.82 5.87 16.66
CA ASP A 338 16.22 6.29 18.00
C ASP A 338 16.98 5.18 18.72
N ALA A 339 18.06 5.54 19.41
CA ALA A 339 18.84 4.62 20.25
C ALA A 339 19.41 5.38 21.45
N GLN A 340 18.89 5.14 22.65
CA GLN A 340 19.25 5.86 23.87
C GLN A 340 19.13 5.01 25.14
N ILE A 341 19.80 5.43 26.22
CA ILE A 341 19.54 4.90 27.56
C ILE A 341 18.36 5.63 28.15
N ILE A 342 17.24 4.91 28.35
CA ILE A 342 16.00 5.50 28.92
C ILE A 342 15.94 5.42 30.44
N ASP A 343 16.71 4.50 31.06
CA ASP A 343 16.86 4.40 32.50
C ASP A 343 18.31 4.08 32.86
N PRO A 344 19.12 5.11 33.20
CA PRO A 344 20.53 4.88 33.58
C PRO A 344 20.73 4.10 34.87
N ALA A 345 19.79 4.13 35.81
CA ALA A 345 19.90 3.44 37.10
C ALA A 345 19.82 1.91 36.90
N TYR A 346 18.95 1.46 36.01
CA TYR A 346 18.79 0.05 35.70
C TYR A 346 19.56 -0.39 34.42
N GLY A 347 20.13 0.58 33.70
CA GLY A 347 20.82 0.31 32.43
C GLY A 347 19.88 -0.14 31.32
N ILE A 348 18.69 0.46 31.22
CA ILE A 348 17.71 0.11 30.21
C ILE A 348 17.98 0.93 28.94
N GLY A 349 18.39 0.24 27.87
CA GLY A 349 18.52 0.80 26.53
C GLY A 349 17.19 0.70 25.77
N TYR A 350 16.95 1.69 24.92
CA TYR A 350 15.83 1.71 23.97
C TYR A 350 16.39 1.82 22.55
N LEU A 351 15.78 1.11 21.63
CA LEU A 351 16.09 1.14 20.21
C LEU A 351 14.81 1.03 19.40
N LYS A 352 14.56 1.99 18.49
CA LYS A 352 13.43 1.96 17.57
C LYS A 352 13.88 1.56 16.17
N LEU A 353 13.39 0.40 15.72
CA LEU A 353 13.66 -0.14 14.39
C LEU A 353 12.50 0.17 13.45
N THR A 354 12.75 0.95 12.40
CA THR A 354 11.72 1.45 11.48
C THR A 354 11.39 0.48 10.35
N CYS A 355 12.38 -0.32 9.87
CA CYS A 355 12.22 -1.26 8.77
C CYS A 355 13.39 -2.27 8.74
N PHE A 356 13.27 -3.31 7.91
CA PHE A 356 14.33 -4.28 7.68
C PHE A 356 14.95 -4.10 6.29
N GLN A 357 16.02 -3.33 6.21
CA GLN A 357 16.81 -3.03 5.01
C GLN A 357 18.09 -3.84 4.99
N LYS A 358 18.83 -3.85 3.89
CA LYS A 358 20.14 -4.51 3.78
C LYS A 358 21.14 -4.05 4.85
N THR A 359 21.05 -2.79 5.28
CA THR A 359 21.97 -2.21 6.26
C THR A 359 21.57 -2.49 7.71
N THR A 360 20.34 -2.95 7.98
CA THR A 360 19.76 -3.01 9.33
C THR A 360 20.59 -3.84 10.31
N ALA A 361 21.10 -5.00 9.88
CA ALA A 361 21.91 -5.85 10.77
C ALA A 361 23.19 -5.12 11.25
N ARG A 362 23.84 -4.39 10.36
CA ARG A 362 25.01 -3.53 10.69
C ARG A 362 24.62 -2.36 11.60
N ASP A 363 23.51 -1.71 11.29
CA ASP A 363 23.05 -0.52 12.02
C ASP A 363 22.64 -0.91 13.47
N ILE A 364 22.04 -2.10 13.65
CA ILE A 364 21.74 -2.66 14.98
C ILE A 364 23.04 -2.95 15.74
N ASP A 365 24.04 -3.59 15.12
CA ASP A 365 25.30 -3.86 15.79
C ASP A 365 25.94 -2.58 16.30
N ALA A 366 25.96 -1.54 15.48
CA ALA A 366 26.50 -0.24 15.86
C ALA A 366 25.72 0.41 17.02
N ALA A 367 24.39 0.33 16.98
CA ALA A 367 23.54 0.88 18.03
C ALA A 367 23.68 0.10 19.36
N LEU A 368 23.67 -1.24 19.31
CA LEU A 368 23.86 -2.10 20.48
C LEU A 368 25.24 -1.86 21.13
N TRP A 369 26.28 -1.75 20.31
CA TRP A 369 27.62 -1.43 20.79
C TRP A 369 27.69 -0.07 21.48
N ASN A 370 27.06 0.95 20.90
CA ASN A 370 26.98 2.28 21.49
C ASN A 370 26.22 2.29 22.81
N LEU A 371 25.04 1.65 22.87
CA LEU A 371 24.24 1.51 24.09
C LEU A 371 24.99 0.72 25.18
N HIS A 372 25.69 -0.35 24.78
CA HIS A 372 26.50 -1.14 25.73
C HIS A 372 27.60 -0.30 26.38
N ARG A 373 28.30 0.52 25.58
CA ARG A 373 29.33 1.45 26.11
C ARG A 373 28.77 2.49 27.06
N GLN A 374 27.48 2.83 26.92
CA GLN A 374 26.77 3.72 27.82
C GLN A 374 26.20 3.01 29.08
N GLY A 375 26.47 1.71 29.24
CA GLY A 375 26.08 0.95 30.42
C GLY A 375 24.75 0.19 30.26
N MET A 376 24.27 -0.07 29.04
CA MET A 376 23.09 -0.88 28.78
C MET A 376 23.26 -2.30 29.36
N ARG A 377 22.24 -2.77 30.08
CA ARG A 377 22.12 -4.14 30.65
C ARG A 377 20.90 -4.87 30.09
N SER A 378 19.87 -4.12 29.68
CA SER A 378 18.62 -4.63 29.11
C SER A 378 18.19 -3.75 27.95
N LEU A 379 17.51 -4.33 26.96
CA LEU A 379 17.07 -3.62 25.75
C LEU A 379 15.56 -3.69 25.62
N VAL A 380 14.97 -2.55 25.31
CA VAL A 380 13.61 -2.43 24.74
C VAL A 380 13.76 -2.13 23.25
N MET A 381 13.35 -3.08 22.39
CA MET A 381 13.31 -2.89 20.95
C MET A 381 11.89 -2.54 20.53
N ASP A 382 11.70 -1.34 20.01
CA ASP A 382 10.41 -0.83 19.53
C ASP A 382 10.25 -1.11 18.03
N LEU A 383 9.27 -1.94 17.69
CA LEU A 383 8.90 -2.30 16.32
C LEU A 383 7.56 -1.67 15.90
N ARG A 384 6.99 -0.78 16.69
CA ARG A 384 5.71 -0.14 16.37
C ARG A 384 5.86 0.73 15.13
N GLY A 385 4.93 0.54 14.17
CA GLY A 385 4.98 1.21 12.88
C GLY A 385 6.01 0.65 11.89
N ASN A 386 6.72 -0.45 12.23
CA ASN A 386 7.62 -1.13 11.30
C ASN A 386 6.80 -1.96 10.29
N PRO A 387 6.84 -1.65 8.97
CA PRO A 387 6.08 -2.38 7.96
C PRO A 387 6.71 -3.73 7.57
N GLY A 388 7.88 -4.07 8.12
CA GLY A 388 8.68 -5.23 7.73
C GLY A 388 9.87 -4.87 6.86
N GLY A 389 10.14 -5.68 5.83
CA GLY A 389 11.26 -5.53 4.90
C GLY A 389 11.86 -6.87 4.48
N LEU A 390 13.17 -6.95 4.33
CA LEU A 390 13.87 -8.16 3.92
C LEU A 390 13.81 -9.25 4.98
N LEU A 391 13.24 -10.41 4.61
CA LEU A 391 13.15 -11.58 5.50
C LEU A 391 14.55 -12.05 5.95
N VAL A 392 15.52 -12.06 5.05
CA VAL A 392 16.91 -12.44 5.38
C VAL A 392 17.49 -11.55 6.47
N THR A 393 17.32 -10.24 6.34
CA THR A 393 17.79 -9.27 7.34
C THR A 393 17.03 -9.41 8.66
N ALA A 394 15.73 -9.69 8.62
CA ALA A 394 14.97 -9.97 9.85
C ALA A 394 15.51 -11.21 10.57
N VAL A 395 15.87 -12.27 9.82
CA VAL A 395 16.53 -13.46 10.37
C VAL A 395 17.89 -13.11 10.99
N GLU A 396 18.74 -12.34 10.29
CA GLU A 396 20.03 -11.88 10.80
C GLU A 396 19.91 -11.06 12.09
N VAL A 397 18.86 -10.24 12.20
CA VAL A 397 18.58 -9.46 13.41
C VAL A 397 18.14 -10.37 14.55
N VAL A 398 17.20 -11.29 14.31
CA VAL A 398 16.69 -12.22 15.35
C VAL A 398 17.82 -13.14 15.84
N ASP A 399 18.69 -13.60 14.94
CA ASP A 399 19.83 -14.46 15.26
C ASP A 399 20.79 -13.84 16.29
N LYS A 400 20.83 -12.50 16.40
CA LYS A 400 21.63 -11.80 17.44
C LYS A 400 21.09 -11.96 18.86
N PHE A 401 19.84 -12.43 19.01
CA PHE A 401 19.13 -12.48 20.30
C PHE A 401 18.73 -13.90 20.72
N VAL A 402 18.97 -14.91 19.87
CA VAL A 402 18.62 -16.31 20.15
C VAL A 402 19.86 -17.19 20.00
N ASP A 403 20.04 -18.11 20.95
CA ASP A 403 21.18 -19.02 20.95
C ASP A 403 21.00 -20.22 20.02
N ASN A 404 19.75 -20.66 19.80
CA ASN A 404 19.43 -21.81 18.95
C ASN A 404 17.94 -21.85 18.62
N GLY A 405 17.58 -22.65 17.63
CA GLY A 405 16.20 -22.88 17.21
C GLY A 405 15.92 -22.41 15.79
N THR A 406 14.74 -22.77 15.30
CA THR A 406 14.26 -22.32 13.97
C THR A 406 13.65 -20.92 14.11
N ILE A 407 14.17 -19.96 13.39
CA ILE A 407 13.66 -18.57 13.38
C ILE A 407 12.41 -18.48 12.50
N VAL A 408 12.48 -19.01 11.28
CA VAL A 408 11.38 -19.00 10.31
C VAL A 408 11.48 -20.16 9.34
N THR A 409 10.33 -20.62 8.83
CA THR A 409 10.25 -21.57 7.73
C THR A 409 9.36 -21.00 6.63
N THR A 410 9.79 -21.09 5.37
CA THR A 410 8.96 -20.78 4.20
C THR A 410 8.44 -22.07 3.57
N ARG A 411 7.20 -22.04 3.06
CA ARG A 411 6.56 -23.16 2.37
C ARG A 411 6.18 -22.73 0.95
#